data_cb0075a0ebac2db0a0c9e8ddee933934
#
_entry.id   cb0075a0ebac2db0a0c9e8ddee933934
#
_cell.length_a   1.000
_cell.length_b   1.000
_cell.length_c   1.000
_cell.angle_alpha   90.00
_cell.angle_beta   90.00
_cell.angle_gamma   90.00
#
_symmetry.space_group_name_H-M   'P 1'
#
loop_
_entity.id
_entity.type
_entity.pdbx_description
1 polymer ?
#
loop_
_entity_poly.entity_id
_entity_poly.type
_entity_poly.pdbx_seq_one_letter_code
_entity_poly.pdbx_strand_id
1 'polypeptide(L)'
;MFGDEYDVYEGIEITIGDENIRCPIKYQDERTPFSPQSPYAIAKLAAHHACRLYRESYGLFTCSGILFNHESPRRGEKFVTRKITKWIGEFVRWRNRIDSQLIDVSSDENDVLKISPKELEGDGRVTDTFPKLRLGNLDAHRDWGHAKDYVRAMWMMMQHDKPDDYVVATGESHTIREFLDEAFFAMNYDGGWEDLVVIDPKFYRPSEVDYLNGVYDKIETALDWKPKYAFEDLVAEMVEEDL
;
A
#
# COMPACT_ATOMS: atom_id res chain seq x y z
N MET A 1 8.03 0.18 12.66
CA MET A 1 8.84 -0.13 13.84
C MET A 1 9.82 -1.26 13.58
N PHE A 2 9.44 -2.28 12.80
CA PHE A 2 10.30 -3.45 12.54
C PHE A 2 11.55 -3.13 11.69
N GLY A 3 11.50 -2.09 10.83
CA GLY A 3 12.59 -1.83 9.88
C GLY A 3 12.72 -3.00 8.90
N ASP A 4 13.96 -3.48 8.70
CA ASP A 4 14.27 -4.64 7.85
C ASP A 4 14.33 -5.96 8.65
N GLU A 5 13.98 -5.94 9.94
CA GLU A 5 13.91 -7.14 10.76
C GLU A 5 12.65 -7.94 10.41
N TYR A 6 12.83 -9.22 10.19
CA TYR A 6 11.76 -10.18 9.90
C TYR A 6 12.18 -11.59 10.33
N ASP A 7 11.20 -12.41 10.64
CA ASP A 7 11.38 -13.83 10.82
C ASP A 7 11.11 -14.56 9.49
N VAL A 8 11.52 -15.81 9.39
CA VAL A 8 11.37 -16.61 8.17
C VAL A 8 10.70 -17.94 8.51
N TYR A 9 9.54 -18.19 7.92
CA TYR A 9 8.97 -19.53 7.91
C TYR A 9 9.69 -20.44 6.90
N GLU A 10 9.69 -21.74 7.14
CA GLU A 10 10.27 -22.74 6.23
C GLU A 10 9.65 -22.75 4.82
N GLY A 11 8.60 -21.97 4.61
CA GLY A 11 8.10 -21.59 3.31
C GLY A 11 7.11 -22.55 2.68
N ILE A 12 6.58 -22.10 1.55
CA ILE A 12 5.70 -22.91 0.68
C ILE A 12 6.59 -23.74 -0.24
N GLU A 13 6.29 -25.01 -0.35
CA GLU A 13 6.92 -25.91 -1.32
C GLU A 13 6.26 -25.70 -2.69
N ILE A 14 7.01 -25.13 -3.63
CA ILE A 14 6.56 -24.89 -5.01
C ILE A 14 7.23 -25.91 -5.91
N THR A 15 6.45 -26.66 -6.68
CA THR A 15 6.97 -27.58 -7.68
C THR A 15 7.10 -26.87 -9.02
N ILE A 16 8.34 -26.72 -9.50
CA ILE A 16 8.63 -26.17 -10.84
C ILE A 16 9.28 -27.29 -11.66
N GLY A 17 8.54 -27.88 -12.60
CA GLY A 17 8.97 -29.08 -13.31
C GLY A 17 9.05 -30.26 -12.36
N ASP A 18 10.23 -30.92 -12.27
CA ASP A 18 10.50 -32.03 -11.37
C ASP A 18 11.19 -31.62 -10.05
N GLU A 19 11.38 -30.32 -9.82
CA GLU A 19 12.08 -29.80 -8.64
C GLU A 19 11.09 -29.16 -7.65
N ASN A 20 11.21 -29.57 -6.38
CA ASN A 20 10.51 -28.91 -5.26
C ASN A 20 11.40 -27.82 -4.67
N ILE A 21 10.99 -26.57 -4.83
CA ILE A 21 11.70 -25.40 -4.30
C ILE A 21 10.94 -24.89 -3.08
N ARG A 22 11.62 -24.79 -1.95
CA ARG A 22 11.08 -24.11 -0.77
C ARG A 22 11.38 -22.62 -0.83
N CYS A 23 10.35 -21.81 -0.94
CA CYS A 23 10.47 -20.35 -0.88
C CYS A 23 10.22 -19.89 0.56
N PRO A 24 11.22 -19.35 1.27
CA PRO A 24 11.01 -18.84 2.62
C PRO A 24 10.09 -17.62 2.59
N ILE A 25 9.11 -17.59 3.50
CA ILE A 25 8.21 -16.45 3.66
C ILE A 25 8.74 -15.55 4.78
N LYS A 26 9.06 -14.33 4.45
CA LYS A 26 9.43 -13.29 5.43
C LYS A 26 8.17 -12.77 6.12
N TYR A 27 8.23 -12.54 7.42
CA TYR A 27 7.09 -12.02 8.18
C TYR A 27 7.53 -11.26 9.43
N GLN A 28 6.63 -10.46 9.99
CA GLN A 28 6.80 -9.81 11.28
C GLN A 28 5.61 -10.15 12.19
N ASP A 29 5.91 -10.51 13.44
CA ASP A 29 4.93 -10.72 14.51
C ASP A 29 5.32 -9.90 15.76
N GLU A 30 4.63 -10.11 16.88
CA GLU A 30 4.90 -9.41 18.14
C GLU A 30 6.26 -9.74 18.77
N ARG A 31 6.93 -10.82 18.31
CA ARG A 31 8.25 -11.28 18.80
C ARG A 31 9.39 -10.73 17.96
N THR A 32 9.09 -10.32 16.73
CA THR A 32 10.10 -9.76 15.82
C THR A 32 10.74 -8.51 16.42
N PRO A 33 12.08 -8.43 16.50
CA PRO A 33 12.76 -7.28 17.06
C PRO A 33 12.41 -5.97 16.34
N PHE A 34 12.37 -4.87 17.08
CA PHE A 34 12.18 -3.56 16.49
C PHE A 34 13.51 -2.94 16.05
N SER A 35 13.56 -2.49 14.80
CA SER A 35 14.72 -1.81 14.20
C SER A 35 14.26 -0.52 13.49
N PRO A 36 13.99 0.57 14.24
CA PRO A 36 13.40 1.78 13.68
C PRO A 36 14.37 2.50 12.73
N GLN A 37 13.93 2.75 11.48
CA GLN A 37 14.71 3.36 10.41
C GLN A 37 14.38 4.85 10.18
N SER A 38 13.60 5.49 11.07
CA SER A 38 13.25 6.90 10.95
C SER A 38 12.94 7.54 12.30
N PRO A 39 13.02 8.88 12.42
CA PRO A 39 12.57 9.58 13.63
C PRO A 39 11.11 9.29 13.99
N TYR A 40 10.25 9.13 12.99
CA TYR A 40 8.86 8.71 13.18
C TYR A 40 8.78 7.30 13.80
N ALA A 41 9.53 6.34 13.27
CA ALA A 41 9.56 4.98 13.79
C ALA A 41 10.10 4.92 15.23
N ILE A 42 11.13 5.72 15.57
CA ILE A 42 11.63 5.87 16.94
C ILE A 42 10.54 6.39 17.88
N ALA A 43 9.81 7.44 17.48
CA ALA A 43 8.72 7.99 18.29
C ALA A 43 7.60 6.97 18.52
N LYS A 44 7.25 6.18 17.50
CA LYS A 44 6.25 5.10 17.61
C LYS A 44 6.72 3.97 18.52
N LEU A 45 7.99 3.61 18.46
CA LEU A 45 8.58 2.61 19.35
C LEU A 45 8.60 3.09 20.81
N ALA A 46 8.93 4.36 21.03
CA ALA A 46 8.86 4.95 22.38
C ALA A 46 7.43 4.94 22.94
N ALA A 47 6.42 5.23 22.11
CA ALA A 47 5.01 5.15 22.50
C ALA A 47 4.58 3.71 22.83
N HIS A 48 5.02 2.71 22.07
CA HIS A 48 4.78 1.29 22.34
C HIS A 48 5.35 0.90 23.71
N HIS A 49 6.61 1.22 24.00
CA HIS A 49 7.21 0.95 25.30
C HIS A 49 6.53 1.72 26.44
N ALA A 50 6.08 2.94 26.21
CA ALA A 50 5.30 3.69 27.19
C ALA A 50 3.97 2.99 27.52
N CYS A 51 3.21 2.51 26.54
CA CYS A 51 2.01 1.73 26.77
C CYS A 51 2.28 0.51 27.65
N ARG A 52 3.32 -0.25 27.32
CA ARG A 52 3.73 -1.41 28.11
C ARG A 52 4.09 -1.02 29.55
N LEU A 53 4.91 0.03 29.74
CA LEU A 53 5.30 0.52 31.05
C LEU A 53 4.08 0.92 31.91
N TYR A 54 3.15 1.67 31.35
CA TYR A 54 1.93 2.09 32.04
C TYR A 54 1.02 0.91 32.41
N ARG A 55 0.94 -0.11 31.55
CA ARG A 55 0.24 -1.35 31.83
C ARG A 55 0.85 -2.12 32.99
N GLU A 56 2.17 -2.35 32.95
CA GLU A 56 2.88 -3.20 33.91
C GLU A 56 3.08 -2.51 35.27
N SER A 57 3.42 -1.21 35.27
CA SER A 57 3.80 -0.50 36.49
C SER A 57 2.63 0.23 37.18
N TYR A 58 1.61 0.63 36.42
CA TYR A 58 0.50 1.44 36.95
C TYR A 58 -0.86 0.75 36.83
N GLY A 59 -0.93 -0.46 36.29
CA GLY A 59 -2.16 -1.22 36.14
C GLY A 59 -3.18 -0.57 35.19
N LEU A 60 -2.75 0.32 34.29
CA LEU A 60 -3.64 0.94 33.32
C LEU A 60 -4.00 -0.03 32.21
N PHE A 61 -5.26 -0.01 31.79
CA PHE A 61 -5.70 -0.79 30.64
C PHE A 61 -5.23 -0.09 29.35
N THR A 62 -4.06 -0.50 28.88
CA THR A 62 -3.44 0.04 27.67
C THR A 62 -3.07 -1.10 26.72
N CYS A 63 -3.55 -1.02 25.48
CA CYS A 63 -3.21 -1.94 24.40
C CYS A 63 -2.34 -1.23 23.35
N SER A 64 -1.38 -1.95 22.79
CA SER A 64 -0.57 -1.42 21.69
C SER A 64 -0.94 -2.17 20.41
N GLY A 65 -1.56 -1.48 19.47
CA GLY A 65 -1.76 -2.00 18.12
C GLY A 65 -0.51 -1.73 17.28
N ILE A 66 0.18 -2.77 16.85
CA ILE A 66 1.28 -2.69 15.88
C ILE A 66 0.63 -2.77 14.50
N LEU A 67 0.19 -1.60 14.03
CA LEU A 67 -0.63 -1.50 12.83
C LEU A 67 0.27 -1.45 11.58
N PHE A 68 0.04 -2.39 10.67
CA PHE A 68 0.61 -2.34 9.33
C PHE A 68 -0.08 -1.27 8.49
N ASN A 69 0.23 -1.15 7.23
CA ASN A 69 -0.32 -0.10 6.39
C ASN A 69 -1.84 -0.27 6.26
N HIS A 70 -2.59 0.76 6.61
CA HIS A 70 -4.05 0.73 6.55
C HIS A 70 -4.56 1.89 5.72
N GLU A 71 -5.30 1.54 4.69
CA GLU A 71 -5.68 2.43 3.61
C GLU A 71 -7.20 2.56 3.50
N SER A 72 -7.65 3.60 2.85
CA SER A 72 -9.05 3.82 2.46
C SER A 72 -9.13 5.05 1.57
N PRO A 73 -10.28 5.38 0.98
CA PRO A 73 -10.50 6.66 0.31
C PRO A 73 -10.17 7.91 1.14
N ARG A 74 -10.12 7.77 2.47
CA ARG A 74 -9.74 8.85 3.40
C ARG A 74 -8.25 8.96 3.67
N ARG A 75 -7.44 8.14 3.03
CA ARG A 75 -5.96 8.20 3.19
C ARG A 75 -5.44 9.58 2.78
N GLY A 76 -4.44 10.08 3.51
CA GLY A 76 -3.80 11.34 3.16
C GLY A 76 -3.13 11.30 1.78
N GLU A 77 -3.31 12.33 0.98
CA GLU A 77 -2.89 12.42 -0.42
C GLU A 77 -1.37 12.29 -0.67
N LYS A 78 -0.55 12.46 0.37
CA LYS A 78 0.91 12.31 0.29
C LYS A 78 1.36 10.84 0.35
N PHE A 79 0.47 9.92 0.71
CA PHE A 79 0.78 8.49 0.73
C PHE A 79 0.64 7.89 -0.66
N VAL A 80 1.50 6.92 -0.96
CA VAL A 80 1.66 6.37 -2.32
C VAL A 80 0.34 5.84 -2.89
N THR A 81 -0.42 5.09 -2.12
CA THR A 81 -1.72 4.53 -2.51
C THR A 81 -2.69 5.62 -2.93
N ARG A 82 -2.90 6.64 -2.08
CA ARG A 82 -3.80 7.75 -2.35
C ARG A 82 -3.29 8.65 -3.48
N LYS A 83 -1.98 8.81 -3.61
CA LYS A 83 -1.35 9.54 -4.72
C LYS A 83 -1.67 8.87 -6.07
N ILE A 84 -1.63 7.53 -6.12
CA ILE A 84 -1.95 6.77 -7.32
C ILE A 84 -3.43 6.96 -7.68
N THR A 85 -4.35 6.70 -6.75
CA THR A 85 -5.80 6.75 -7.04
C THR A 85 -6.27 8.15 -7.40
N LYS A 86 -5.77 9.19 -6.73
CA LYS A 86 -6.06 10.59 -7.12
C LYS A 86 -5.56 10.94 -8.51
N TRP A 87 -4.32 10.53 -8.82
CA TRP A 87 -3.78 10.76 -10.16
C TRP A 87 -4.65 10.07 -11.23
N ILE A 88 -5.10 8.84 -10.97
CA ILE A 88 -6.02 8.09 -11.83
C ILE A 88 -7.31 8.89 -12.05
N GLY A 89 -7.96 9.35 -11.00
CA GLY A 89 -9.18 10.14 -11.11
C GLY A 89 -8.98 11.43 -11.90
N GLU A 90 -7.85 12.13 -11.71
CA GLU A 90 -7.51 13.31 -12.49
C GLU A 90 -7.22 12.97 -13.96
N PHE A 91 -6.51 11.86 -14.22
CA PHE A 91 -6.23 11.37 -15.57
C PHE A 91 -7.51 11.00 -16.33
N VAL A 92 -8.44 10.28 -15.69
CA VAL A 92 -9.72 9.91 -16.30
C VAL A 92 -10.55 11.16 -16.61
N ARG A 93 -10.62 12.13 -15.68
CA ARG A 93 -11.32 13.39 -15.91
C ARG A 93 -10.68 14.20 -17.04
N TRP A 94 -9.34 14.23 -17.13
CA TRP A 94 -8.63 14.86 -18.23
C TRP A 94 -8.93 14.19 -19.57
N ARG A 95 -8.81 12.85 -19.64
CA ARG A 95 -9.09 12.04 -20.83
C ARG A 95 -10.55 12.19 -21.32
N ASN A 96 -11.51 12.23 -20.40
CA ASN A 96 -12.95 12.33 -20.73
C ASN A 96 -13.36 13.73 -21.21
N ARG A 97 -12.59 14.78 -20.95
CA ARG A 97 -12.85 16.11 -21.53
C ARG A 97 -12.60 16.17 -23.03
N ILE A 98 -11.91 15.22 -23.56
CA ILE A 98 -11.52 15.14 -24.96
C ILE A 98 -12.21 13.92 -25.55
N ASP A 99 -12.95 14.12 -26.64
CA ASP A 99 -13.79 13.09 -27.25
C ASP A 99 -12.96 11.84 -27.60
N SER A 100 -13.21 10.73 -26.90
CA SER A 100 -12.36 9.55 -26.80
C SER A 100 -12.19 8.75 -28.11
N GLN A 101 -12.94 9.08 -29.15
CA GLN A 101 -12.90 8.36 -30.44
C GLN A 101 -11.80 8.83 -31.40
N LEU A 102 -11.10 9.93 -31.08
CA LEU A 102 -10.22 10.63 -32.03
C LEU A 102 -8.78 10.83 -31.52
N ILE A 103 -8.33 10.09 -30.43
CA ILE A 103 -7.14 10.51 -29.73
C ILE A 103 -6.14 9.39 -29.53
N ASP A 104 -4.85 9.68 -29.82
CA ASP A 104 -3.71 8.93 -29.35
C ASP A 104 -3.02 9.66 -28.18
N VAL A 105 -2.72 8.92 -27.11
CA VAL A 105 -1.94 9.44 -25.98
C VAL A 105 -0.47 9.08 -26.21
N SER A 106 0.39 10.08 -26.29
CA SER A 106 1.84 9.91 -26.38
C SER A 106 2.55 10.67 -25.25
N SER A 107 3.80 10.37 -24.99
CA SER A 107 4.62 11.12 -24.04
C SER A 107 5.73 11.88 -24.74
N ASP A 108 6.14 13.02 -24.18
CA ASP A 108 7.30 13.76 -24.64
C ASP A 108 8.55 13.53 -23.77
N GLU A 109 9.67 14.14 -24.15
CA GLU A 109 10.94 14.09 -23.42
C GLU A 109 10.92 14.66 -21.99
N ASN A 110 9.86 15.41 -21.64
CA ASN A 110 9.66 15.98 -20.32
C ASN A 110 8.69 15.17 -19.46
N ASP A 111 8.36 13.93 -19.85
CA ASP A 111 7.40 13.07 -19.17
C ASP A 111 5.98 13.66 -19.06
N VAL A 112 5.57 14.40 -20.07
CA VAL A 112 4.23 14.96 -20.18
C VAL A 112 3.43 14.16 -21.20
N LEU A 113 2.25 13.72 -20.80
CA LEU A 113 1.30 13.04 -21.68
C LEU A 113 0.65 14.09 -22.61
N LYS A 114 0.63 13.77 -23.88
CA LYS A 114 0.04 14.62 -24.93
C LYS A 114 -1.07 13.87 -25.62
N ILE A 115 -2.10 14.59 -26.00
CA ILE A 115 -3.19 14.08 -26.79
C ILE A 115 -3.05 14.63 -28.20
N SER A 116 -3.00 13.74 -29.18
CA SER A 116 -3.03 14.06 -30.60
C SER A 116 -4.30 13.55 -31.23
N PRO A 117 -4.99 14.34 -32.07
CA PRO A 117 -6.12 13.81 -32.84
C PRO A 117 -5.65 12.65 -33.74
N LYS A 118 -6.36 11.52 -33.74
CA LYS A 118 -6.16 10.48 -34.76
C LYS A 118 -6.64 11.05 -36.11
N GLU A 119 -5.70 11.36 -36.99
CA GLU A 119 -5.96 11.73 -38.38
C GLU A 119 -7.00 12.85 -38.59
N LEU A 120 -6.73 14.04 -38.10
CA LEU A 120 -7.26 15.24 -38.73
C LEU A 120 -6.12 15.88 -39.53
N GLU A 121 -6.29 16.01 -40.85
CA GLU A 121 -5.46 16.86 -41.69
C GLU A 121 -5.53 18.32 -41.17
N GLY A 122 -4.59 18.66 -40.30
CA GLY A 122 -4.47 19.98 -39.67
C GLY A 122 -3.19 20.03 -38.85
N ASP A 123 -2.67 21.19 -38.61
CA ASP A 123 -1.33 21.56 -38.18
C ASP A 123 -0.74 20.87 -36.91
N GLY A 124 -1.19 19.68 -36.52
CA GLY A 124 -0.59 18.82 -35.50
C GLY A 124 -0.47 19.47 -34.12
N ARG A 125 -1.30 20.45 -33.77
CA ARG A 125 -1.25 21.12 -32.47
C ARG A 125 -1.72 20.17 -31.36
N VAL A 126 -0.82 19.89 -30.44
CA VAL A 126 -1.15 19.27 -29.15
C VAL A 126 -2.16 20.17 -28.44
N THR A 127 -3.34 19.68 -28.19
CA THR A 127 -4.46 20.48 -27.65
C THR A 127 -4.51 20.51 -26.14
N ASP A 128 -3.94 19.49 -25.47
CA ASP A 128 -3.90 19.44 -24.01
C ASP A 128 -2.75 18.51 -23.52
N THR A 129 -2.29 18.73 -22.28
CA THR A 129 -1.19 17.96 -21.66
C THR A 129 -1.58 17.52 -20.26
N PHE A 130 -1.07 16.37 -19.83
CA PHE A 130 -1.24 15.86 -18.47
C PHE A 130 0.09 15.29 -17.94
N PRO A 131 0.47 15.55 -16.67
CA PRO A 131 1.74 15.08 -16.14
C PRO A 131 1.69 13.58 -15.85
N LYS A 132 2.76 12.85 -16.16
CA LYS A 132 2.93 11.45 -15.74
C LYS A 132 2.97 11.33 -14.23
N LEU A 133 2.50 10.21 -13.71
CA LEU A 133 2.59 9.85 -12.30
C LEU A 133 4.05 9.58 -11.92
N ARG A 134 4.59 10.33 -10.96
CA ARG A 134 5.96 10.17 -10.49
C ARG A 134 5.97 9.44 -9.16
N LEU A 135 6.64 8.28 -9.10
CA LEU A 135 6.75 7.42 -7.92
C LEU A 135 8.23 7.12 -7.61
N GLY A 136 8.49 6.55 -6.44
CA GLY A 136 9.84 6.08 -6.04
C GLY A 136 10.02 4.59 -6.34
N ASN A 137 10.48 3.82 -5.33
CA ASN A 137 10.70 2.39 -5.44
C ASN A 137 9.37 1.64 -5.64
N LEU A 138 9.19 1.02 -6.80
CA LEU A 138 7.99 0.26 -7.14
C LEU A 138 8.01 -1.18 -6.61
N ASP A 139 9.19 -1.67 -6.20
CA ASP A 139 9.41 -3.05 -5.79
C ASP A 139 9.34 -3.23 -4.26
N ALA A 140 9.09 -2.15 -3.52
CA ALA A 140 8.90 -2.20 -2.07
C ALA A 140 7.59 -2.92 -1.73
N HIS A 141 7.68 -3.92 -0.84
CA HIS A 141 6.56 -4.74 -0.40
C HIS A 141 5.88 -4.16 0.83
N ARG A 142 4.56 -4.10 0.81
CA ARG A 142 3.74 -3.59 1.92
C ARG A 142 2.54 -4.49 2.15
N ASP A 143 2.24 -4.71 3.41
CA ASP A 143 0.96 -5.29 3.84
C ASP A 143 -0.04 -4.13 3.95
N TRP A 144 -0.99 -4.07 3.03
CA TRP A 144 -2.03 -3.05 2.97
C TRP A 144 -3.38 -3.64 3.33
N GLY A 145 -3.94 -3.20 4.45
CA GLY A 145 -5.29 -3.56 4.83
C GLY A 145 -6.25 -2.38 4.81
N HIS A 146 -7.54 -2.68 4.89
CA HIS A 146 -8.57 -1.65 4.91
C HIS A 146 -8.72 -1.02 6.30
N ALA A 147 -8.75 0.32 6.38
CA ALA A 147 -8.83 1.06 7.63
C ALA A 147 -10.03 0.67 8.51
N LYS A 148 -11.15 0.25 7.93
CA LYS A 148 -12.33 -0.27 8.68
C LYS A 148 -11.98 -1.50 9.53
N ASP A 149 -11.15 -2.41 9.02
CA ASP A 149 -10.69 -3.59 9.76
C ASP A 149 -9.80 -3.21 10.94
N TYR A 150 -8.90 -2.25 10.72
CA TYR A 150 -7.99 -1.77 11.76
C TYR A 150 -8.73 -1.05 12.89
N VAL A 151 -9.71 -0.23 12.56
CA VAL A 151 -10.59 0.42 13.58
C VAL A 151 -11.37 -0.64 14.36
N ARG A 152 -11.86 -1.70 13.69
CA ARG A 152 -12.52 -2.82 14.36
C ARG A 152 -11.57 -3.54 15.32
N ALA A 153 -10.30 -3.78 14.92
CA ALA A 153 -9.29 -4.34 15.80
C ALA A 153 -9.07 -3.47 17.05
N MET A 154 -8.89 -2.16 16.86
CA MET A 154 -8.72 -1.21 17.97
C MET A 154 -9.90 -1.27 18.96
N TRP A 155 -11.13 -1.34 18.46
CA TRP A 155 -12.31 -1.47 19.30
C TRP A 155 -12.33 -2.80 20.06
N MET A 156 -12.05 -3.92 19.38
CA MET A 156 -12.02 -5.26 19.97
C MET A 156 -10.96 -5.41 21.06
N MET A 157 -9.75 -4.87 20.84
CA MET A 157 -8.70 -4.83 21.86
C MET A 157 -9.16 -4.17 23.16
N MET A 158 -9.97 -3.11 23.05
CA MET A 158 -10.49 -2.38 24.22
C MET A 158 -11.68 -3.07 24.91
N GLN A 159 -12.29 -4.10 24.29
CA GLN A 159 -13.36 -4.90 24.87
C GLN A 159 -12.85 -6.19 25.54
N HIS A 160 -11.56 -6.51 25.37
CA HIS A 160 -11.00 -7.72 25.94
C HIS A 160 -10.76 -7.58 27.45
N ASP A 161 -10.75 -8.72 28.17
CA ASP A 161 -10.56 -8.73 29.62
C ASP A 161 -9.15 -8.32 30.07
N LYS A 162 -8.16 -8.52 29.20
CA LYS A 162 -6.75 -8.23 29.49
C LYS A 162 -6.14 -7.39 28.39
N PRO A 163 -5.44 -6.30 28.76
CA PRO A 163 -4.71 -5.50 27.79
C PRO A 163 -3.43 -6.23 27.33
N ASP A 164 -3.15 -6.18 26.03
CA ASP A 164 -1.95 -6.75 25.44
C ASP A 164 -1.54 -5.97 24.17
N ASP A 165 -0.44 -6.39 23.53
CA ASP A 165 0.05 -5.83 22.29
C ASP A 165 -0.26 -6.79 21.15
N TYR A 166 -0.76 -6.27 20.02
CA TYR A 166 -1.22 -7.06 18.89
C TYR A 166 -0.71 -6.50 17.56
N VAL A 167 -0.18 -7.37 16.72
CA VAL A 167 -0.01 -7.06 15.30
C VAL A 167 -1.38 -7.04 14.64
N VAL A 168 -1.63 -5.99 13.87
CA VAL A 168 -2.83 -5.86 13.02
C VAL A 168 -2.37 -5.69 11.59
N ALA A 169 -2.61 -6.70 10.79
CA ALA A 169 -2.10 -6.86 9.43
C ALA A 169 -3.06 -7.71 8.60
N THR A 170 -2.81 -7.86 7.31
CA THR A 170 -3.61 -8.74 6.45
C THR A 170 -3.00 -10.12 6.28
N GLY A 171 -1.68 -10.26 6.48
CA GLY A 171 -0.94 -11.48 6.17
C GLY A 171 -0.50 -11.57 4.71
N GLU A 172 -0.83 -10.57 3.91
CA GLU A 172 -0.50 -10.48 2.49
C GLU A 172 0.35 -9.27 2.20
N SER A 173 1.39 -9.45 1.39
CA SER A 173 2.32 -8.37 1.05
C SER A 173 2.36 -8.15 -0.44
N HIS A 174 2.08 -6.93 -0.86
CA HIS A 174 2.01 -6.52 -2.26
C HIS A 174 3.04 -5.44 -2.58
N THR A 175 3.52 -5.44 -3.81
CA THR A 175 4.40 -4.39 -4.34
C THR A 175 3.58 -3.17 -4.79
N ILE A 176 4.27 -2.04 -4.98
CA ILE A 176 3.63 -0.87 -5.60
C ILE A 176 3.26 -1.16 -7.06
N ARG A 177 3.97 -2.08 -7.74
CA ARG A 177 3.60 -2.54 -9.09
C ARG A 177 2.24 -3.23 -9.07
N GLU A 178 2.05 -4.20 -8.18
CA GLU A 178 0.76 -4.90 -8.03
C GLU A 178 -0.37 -3.94 -7.67
N PHE A 179 -0.08 -2.92 -6.85
CA PHE A 179 -1.07 -1.87 -6.58
C PHE A 179 -1.43 -1.07 -7.85
N LEU A 180 -0.45 -0.76 -8.70
CA LEU A 180 -0.69 -0.09 -9.99
C LEU A 180 -1.49 -0.99 -10.93
N ASP A 181 -1.11 -2.27 -11.05
CA ASP A 181 -1.82 -3.24 -11.90
C ASP A 181 -3.31 -3.30 -11.51
N GLU A 182 -3.59 -3.45 -10.22
CA GLU A 182 -4.96 -3.53 -9.71
C GLU A 182 -5.72 -2.20 -9.87
N ALA A 183 -5.07 -1.05 -9.62
CA ALA A 183 -5.69 0.25 -9.74
C ALA A 183 -6.03 0.59 -11.21
N PHE A 184 -5.18 0.20 -12.16
CA PHE A 184 -5.44 0.39 -13.59
C PHE A 184 -6.48 -0.59 -14.12
N PHE A 185 -6.51 -1.80 -13.58
CA PHE A 185 -7.59 -2.75 -13.85
C PHE A 185 -8.95 -2.20 -13.35
N ALA A 186 -9.00 -1.66 -12.12
CA ALA A 186 -10.23 -1.10 -11.55
C ALA A 186 -10.79 0.10 -12.33
N MET A 187 -9.95 0.90 -13.01
CA MET A 187 -10.42 1.99 -13.88
C MET A 187 -10.78 1.55 -15.31
N ASN A 188 -10.73 0.25 -15.62
CA ASN A 188 -10.97 -0.32 -16.95
C ASN A 188 -10.08 0.31 -18.05
N TYR A 189 -8.79 0.41 -17.79
CA TYR A 189 -7.82 0.92 -18.75
C TYR A 189 -7.14 -0.24 -19.48
N ASP A 190 -7.33 -0.31 -20.81
CA ASP A 190 -6.76 -1.39 -21.65
C ASP A 190 -5.24 -1.28 -21.88
N GLY A 191 -4.64 -0.11 -21.59
CA GLY A 191 -3.20 0.13 -21.64
C GLY A 191 -2.52 -0.20 -20.30
N GLY A 192 -1.25 -0.59 -20.34
CA GLY A 192 -0.43 -0.71 -19.12
C GLY A 192 -0.13 0.64 -18.49
N TRP A 193 0.23 0.64 -17.21
CA TRP A 193 0.63 1.87 -16.49
C TRP A 193 2.07 2.30 -16.81
N GLU A 194 2.88 1.46 -17.44
CA GLU A 194 4.31 1.64 -17.65
C GLU A 194 4.64 2.94 -18.41
N ASP A 195 3.84 3.26 -19.42
CA ASP A 195 3.97 4.50 -20.17
C ASP A 195 3.47 5.75 -19.45
N LEU A 196 2.69 5.57 -18.39
CA LEU A 196 2.03 6.62 -17.63
C LEU A 196 2.73 6.95 -16.29
N VAL A 197 3.67 6.11 -15.87
CA VAL A 197 4.40 6.22 -14.59
C VAL A 197 5.88 6.49 -14.86
N VAL A 198 6.48 7.34 -14.04
CA VAL A 198 7.92 7.63 -14.04
C VAL A 198 8.51 7.35 -12.67
N ILE A 199 9.60 6.59 -12.63
CA ILE A 199 10.38 6.40 -11.41
C ILE A 199 11.24 7.64 -11.20
N ASP A 200 10.94 8.42 -10.16
CA ASP A 200 11.67 9.65 -9.82
C ASP A 200 12.52 9.41 -8.56
N PRO A 201 13.87 9.50 -8.67
CA PRO A 201 14.78 9.30 -7.54
C PRO A 201 14.51 10.20 -6.33
N LYS A 202 13.83 11.34 -6.51
CA LYS A 202 13.46 12.24 -5.41
C LYS A 202 12.51 11.60 -4.41
N PHE A 203 11.76 10.55 -4.80
CA PHE A 203 10.84 9.83 -3.95
C PHE A 203 11.46 8.59 -3.29
N TYR A 204 12.74 8.28 -3.56
CA TYR A 204 13.46 7.26 -2.82
C TYR A 204 13.77 7.75 -1.40
N ARG A 205 13.54 6.90 -0.42
CA ARG A 205 13.88 7.20 0.96
C ARG A 205 15.34 6.86 1.23
N PRO A 206 16.06 7.65 2.04
CA PRO A 206 17.44 7.34 2.40
C PRO A 206 17.61 5.99 3.11
N SER A 207 16.61 5.57 3.86
CA SER A 207 16.49 4.25 4.47
C SER A 207 15.10 3.72 4.12
N GLU A 208 15.04 2.83 3.17
CA GLU A 208 13.80 2.17 2.74
C GLU A 208 13.64 0.86 3.53
N VAL A 209 12.42 0.55 3.91
CA VAL A 209 12.05 -0.76 4.41
C VAL A 209 11.51 -1.55 3.23
N ASP A 210 12.24 -2.56 2.80
CA ASP A 210 11.93 -3.25 1.54
C ASP A 210 10.74 -4.20 1.67
N TYR A 211 10.54 -4.80 2.86
CA TYR A 211 9.55 -5.83 3.03
C TYR A 211 8.76 -5.71 4.34
N LEU A 212 7.45 -5.64 4.23
CA LEU A 212 6.52 -5.68 5.35
C LEU A 212 5.41 -6.69 5.07
N ASN A 213 5.26 -7.68 5.95
CA ASN A 213 4.23 -8.70 5.93
C ASN A 213 3.91 -9.12 7.37
N GLY A 214 2.75 -8.75 7.88
CA GLY A 214 2.41 -8.97 9.29
C GLY A 214 1.67 -10.28 9.50
N VAL A 215 2.00 -11.00 10.59
CA VAL A 215 1.23 -12.17 11.04
C VAL A 215 0.29 -11.76 12.16
N TYR A 216 -0.99 -11.99 11.98
CA TYR A 216 -2.06 -11.59 12.92
C TYR A 216 -2.62 -12.73 13.77
N ASP A 217 -1.93 -13.87 13.85
CA ASP A 217 -2.38 -15.07 14.58
C ASP A 217 -2.75 -14.79 16.04
N LYS A 218 -2.00 -13.91 16.70
CA LYS A 218 -2.24 -13.57 18.09
C LYS A 218 -3.59 -12.86 18.27
N ILE A 219 -3.88 -11.85 17.46
CA ILE A 219 -5.16 -11.13 17.56
C ILE A 219 -6.32 -11.98 17.08
N GLU A 220 -6.14 -12.84 16.09
CA GLU A 220 -7.15 -13.80 15.66
C GLU A 220 -7.49 -14.76 16.80
N THR A 221 -6.48 -15.38 17.42
CA THR A 221 -6.67 -16.34 18.51
C THR A 221 -7.31 -15.70 19.75
N ALA A 222 -6.87 -14.49 20.10
CA ALA A 222 -7.32 -13.84 21.34
C ALA A 222 -8.67 -13.13 21.19
N LEU A 223 -8.97 -12.56 20.04
CA LEU A 223 -10.09 -11.66 19.83
C LEU A 223 -11.04 -12.12 18.71
N ASP A 224 -10.79 -13.23 18.03
CA ASP A 224 -11.52 -13.66 16.83
C ASP A 224 -11.57 -12.56 15.74
N TRP A 225 -10.47 -11.79 15.65
CA TRP A 225 -10.33 -10.75 14.66
C TRP A 225 -9.53 -11.28 13.46
N LYS A 226 -10.00 -10.96 12.27
CA LYS A 226 -9.27 -11.16 11.00
C LYS A 226 -9.68 -10.10 9.99
N PRO A 227 -8.85 -9.81 8.98
CA PRO A 227 -9.22 -8.89 7.91
C PRO A 227 -10.46 -9.42 7.17
N LYS A 228 -11.30 -8.50 6.69
CA LYS A 228 -12.52 -8.80 5.92
C LYS A 228 -12.45 -8.31 4.49
N TYR A 229 -11.63 -7.31 4.25
CA TYR A 229 -11.47 -6.71 2.92
C TYR A 229 -10.23 -7.32 2.26
N ALA A 230 -10.38 -7.81 1.03
CA ALA A 230 -9.26 -8.22 0.18
C ALA A 230 -8.50 -6.99 -0.33
N PHE A 231 -7.29 -7.22 -0.82
CA PHE A 231 -6.47 -6.17 -1.41
C PHE A 231 -7.14 -5.52 -2.63
N GLU A 232 -7.72 -6.33 -3.50
CA GLU A 232 -8.42 -5.90 -4.71
C GLU A 232 -9.64 -5.03 -4.36
N ASP A 233 -10.43 -5.43 -3.36
CA ASP A 233 -11.60 -4.66 -2.89
C ASP A 233 -11.18 -3.28 -2.37
N LEU A 234 -10.07 -3.22 -1.62
CA LEU A 234 -9.51 -1.98 -1.10
C LEU A 234 -9.08 -1.05 -2.23
N VAL A 235 -8.34 -1.56 -3.21
CA VAL A 235 -7.85 -0.77 -4.35
C VAL A 235 -9.01 -0.27 -5.18
N ALA A 236 -9.98 -1.14 -5.48
CA ALA A 236 -11.18 -0.78 -6.23
C ALA A 236 -11.99 0.32 -5.53
N GLU A 237 -12.28 0.20 -4.20
CA GLU A 237 -12.98 1.25 -3.44
C GLU A 237 -12.23 2.59 -3.49
N MET A 238 -10.90 2.57 -3.40
CA MET A 238 -10.10 3.79 -3.45
C MET A 238 -10.09 4.46 -4.82
N VAL A 239 -10.05 3.66 -5.89
CA VAL A 239 -10.13 4.16 -7.27
C VAL A 239 -11.52 4.70 -7.57
N GLU A 240 -12.58 3.96 -7.23
CA GLU A 240 -13.98 4.36 -7.47
C GLU A 240 -14.31 5.70 -6.80
N GLU A 241 -13.82 5.96 -5.59
CA GLU A 241 -14.04 7.23 -4.88
C GLU A 241 -13.35 8.41 -5.57
N ASP A 242 -12.27 8.19 -6.31
CA ASP A 242 -11.52 9.25 -6.99
C ASP A 242 -11.96 9.48 -8.45
N LEU A 243 -12.71 8.53 -9.06
CA LEU A 243 -13.26 8.67 -10.42
C LEU A 243 -14.42 9.66 -10.46
#